data_5d596326177a2e6b30748e2fcf2d30f8
#
_entry.id   5d596326177a2e6b30748e2fcf2d30f8
#
_cell.length_a   1.000
_cell.length_b   1.000
_cell.length_c   1.000
_cell.angle_alpha   90.00
_cell.angle_beta   90.00
_cell.angle_gamma   90.00
#
_symmetry.space_group_name_H-M   'P 1'
#
loop_
_entity.id
_entity.type
_entity.pdbx_description
1 polymer ?
#
loop_
_entity_poly.entity_id
_entity_poly.type
_entity_poly.pdbx_seq_one_letter_code
_entity_poly.pdbx_strand_id
1 'polypeptide(L)'
;MVFFGIGDQAGAIATIIFATPPMIRLTLLGLKKVSPEVLDAGMMSGCSNYQLMFKVLIPTARRDILIGVNQVIMQCLAMAVIASFIGAKGLGFNLLLALNQLRVGLAMELGICIVLIAVLLDKLSLAWANKQTAVSYTHLTLPTKA
;
A
#
# COMPACT_ATOMS: atom_id res chain seq x y z
N MET A 1 15.56 -10.89 14.99
CA MET A 1 15.62 -9.96 16.14
C MET A 1 16.90 -10.04 16.93
N VAL A 2 17.52 -11.23 17.10
CA VAL A 2 18.77 -11.40 17.87
C VAL A 2 19.98 -10.69 17.23
N PHE A 3 20.03 -10.57 15.89
CA PHE A 3 21.15 -9.97 15.16
C PHE A 3 21.09 -8.45 14.98
N PHE A 4 19.90 -7.83 15.04
CA PHE A 4 19.71 -6.41 14.75
C PHE A 4 19.37 -5.55 15.97
N GLY A 5 19.37 -6.14 17.16
CA GLY A 5 18.99 -5.45 18.39
C GLY A 5 17.47 -5.21 18.51
N ILE A 6 17.07 -4.73 19.68
CA ILE A 6 15.68 -4.33 19.97
C ILE A 6 15.57 -2.84 19.64
N GLY A 7 14.66 -2.46 18.73
CA GLY A 7 14.44 -1.05 18.41
C GLY A 7 13.87 -0.80 17.01
N ASP A 8 13.98 0.44 16.56
CA ASP A 8 13.40 0.95 15.32
C ASP A 8 13.86 0.18 14.07
N GLN A 9 15.13 -0.27 14.04
CA GLN A 9 15.69 -1.00 12.91
C GLN A 9 15.06 -2.39 12.75
N ALA A 10 14.85 -3.12 13.84
CA ALA A 10 14.19 -4.43 13.81
C ALA A 10 12.74 -4.32 13.37
N GLY A 11 12.03 -3.27 13.82
CA GLY A 11 10.67 -2.96 13.39
C GLY A 11 10.58 -2.64 11.90
N ALA A 12 11.51 -1.85 11.37
CA ALA A 12 11.56 -1.51 9.94
C ALA A 12 11.78 -2.74 9.05
N ILE A 13 12.75 -3.60 9.41
CA ILE A 13 13.05 -4.83 8.67
C ILE A 13 11.85 -5.78 8.69
N ALA A 14 11.24 -5.98 9.86
CA ALA A 14 10.03 -6.80 9.99
C ALA A 14 8.88 -6.28 9.12
N THR A 15 8.68 -4.96 9.08
CA THR A 15 7.66 -4.32 8.25
C THR A 15 7.92 -4.55 6.76
N ILE A 16 9.16 -4.42 6.29
CA ILE A 16 9.53 -4.65 4.89
C ILE A 16 9.27 -6.11 4.50
N ILE A 17 9.73 -7.06 5.32
CA ILE A 17 9.54 -8.50 5.04
C ILE A 17 8.05 -8.84 5.01
N PHE A 18 7.25 -8.26 5.90
CA PHE A 18 5.82 -8.55 5.99
C PHE A 18 5.00 -7.88 4.89
N ALA A 19 5.42 -6.71 4.39
CA ALA A 19 4.77 -5.98 3.32
C ALA A 19 5.08 -6.54 1.92
N THR A 20 6.19 -7.24 1.76
CA THR A 20 6.64 -7.80 0.47
C THR A 20 5.67 -8.83 -0.12
N PRO A 21 5.19 -9.88 0.58
CA PRO A 21 4.31 -10.90 0.02
C PRO A 21 2.98 -10.34 -0.52
N PRO A 22 2.22 -9.50 0.22
CA PRO A 22 0.98 -8.94 -0.31
C PRO A 22 1.22 -8.03 -1.53
N MET A 23 2.32 -7.27 -1.56
CA MET A 23 2.64 -6.43 -2.71
C MET A 23 2.87 -7.25 -3.97
N ILE A 24 3.68 -8.30 -3.89
CA ILE A 24 3.95 -9.22 -5.01
C ILE A 24 2.64 -9.85 -5.50
N ARG A 25 1.83 -10.36 -4.58
CA ARG A 25 0.56 -11.01 -4.91
C ARG A 25 -0.43 -10.06 -5.61
N LEU A 26 -0.60 -8.86 -5.10
CA LEU A 26 -1.54 -7.88 -5.65
C LEU A 26 -1.06 -7.33 -7.01
N THR A 27 0.24 -7.11 -7.16
CA THR A 27 0.83 -6.73 -8.46
C THR A 27 0.63 -7.82 -9.50
N LEU A 28 0.89 -9.08 -9.14
CA LEU A 28 0.68 -10.22 -10.03
C LEU A 28 -0.80 -10.37 -10.43
N LEU A 29 -1.71 -10.17 -9.48
CA LEU A 29 -3.15 -10.22 -9.71
C LEU A 29 -3.60 -9.10 -10.65
N GLY A 30 -3.08 -7.88 -10.48
CA GLY A 30 -3.34 -6.75 -11.36
C GLY A 30 -2.87 -7.00 -12.79
N LEU A 31 -1.67 -7.59 -12.96
CA LEU A 31 -1.15 -7.94 -14.27
C LEU A 31 -1.95 -9.07 -14.94
N LYS A 32 -2.39 -10.07 -14.18
CA LYS A 32 -3.21 -11.19 -14.71
C LYS A 32 -4.63 -10.77 -15.12
N LYS A 33 -5.15 -9.66 -14.63
CA LYS A 33 -6.45 -9.12 -15.01
C LYS A 33 -6.46 -8.43 -16.37
N VAL A 34 -5.30 -8.14 -16.93
CA VAL A 34 -5.22 -7.55 -18.27
C VAL A 34 -5.77 -8.54 -19.29
N SER A 35 -6.71 -8.08 -20.14
CA SER A 35 -7.34 -8.97 -21.13
C SER A 35 -6.31 -9.51 -22.12
N PRO A 36 -6.46 -10.77 -22.55
CA PRO A 36 -5.57 -11.39 -23.54
C PRO A 36 -5.55 -10.64 -24.87
N GLU A 37 -6.65 -9.99 -25.23
CA GLU A 37 -6.76 -9.18 -26.45
C GLU A 37 -5.76 -8.03 -26.49
N VAL A 38 -5.50 -7.37 -25.34
CA VAL A 38 -4.51 -6.30 -25.23
C VAL A 38 -3.09 -6.85 -25.36
N LEU A 39 -2.85 -8.05 -24.83
CA LEU A 39 -1.58 -8.74 -24.96
C LEU A 39 -1.30 -9.13 -26.43
N ASP A 40 -2.30 -9.70 -27.10
CA ASP A 40 -2.20 -10.12 -28.50
C ASP A 40 -2.01 -8.91 -29.42
N ALA A 41 -2.71 -7.81 -29.20
CA ALA A 41 -2.51 -6.58 -29.94
C ALA A 41 -1.09 -6.01 -29.76
N GLY A 42 -0.54 -6.08 -28.55
CA GLY A 42 0.84 -5.68 -28.27
C GLY A 42 1.86 -6.58 -28.99
N MET A 43 1.64 -7.89 -29.02
CA MET A 43 2.50 -8.84 -29.74
C MET A 43 2.42 -8.66 -31.26
N MET A 44 1.23 -8.45 -31.80
CA MET A 44 1.03 -8.16 -33.23
C MET A 44 1.70 -6.87 -33.68
N SER A 45 1.85 -5.90 -32.77
CA SER A 45 2.58 -4.64 -33.03
C SER A 45 4.11 -4.80 -33.03
N GLY A 46 4.63 -6.02 -32.89
CA GLY A 46 6.07 -6.29 -32.91
C GLY A 46 6.81 -5.89 -31.65
N CYS A 47 6.12 -5.73 -30.52
CA CYS A 47 6.74 -5.38 -29.26
C CYS A 47 7.58 -6.53 -28.70
N SER A 48 8.81 -6.21 -28.27
CA SER A 48 9.62 -7.13 -27.45
C SER A 48 8.94 -7.38 -26.09
N ASN A 49 9.21 -8.54 -25.46
CA ASN A 49 8.63 -8.90 -24.14
C ASN A 49 8.82 -7.80 -23.07
N TYR A 50 9.97 -7.12 -23.05
CA TYR A 50 10.22 -5.98 -22.17
C TYR A 50 9.34 -4.77 -22.51
N GLN A 51 9.16 -4.49 -23.79
CA GLN A 51 8.32 -3.38 -24.24
C GLN A 51 6.84 -3.66 -23.94
N LEU A 52 6.40 -4.90 -24.12
CA LEU A 52 5.07 -5.35 -23.79
C LEU A 52 4.78 -5.16 -22.30
N MET A 53 5.73 -5.54 -21.44
CA MET A 53 5.58 -5.39 -20.00
C MET A 53 5.50 -3.92 -19.56
N PHE A 54 6.46 -3.10 -19.99
CA PHE A 54 6.57 -1.70 -19.52
C PHE A 54 5.65 -0.73 -20.24
N LYS A 55 5.35 -0.94 -21.53
CA LYS A 55 4.53 -0.01 -22.32
C LYS A 55 3.05 -0.41 -22.40
N VAL A 56 2.71 -1.68 -22.18
CA VAL A 56 1.34 -2.17 -22.33
C VAL A 56 0.79 -2.69 -21.01
N LEU A 57 1.44 -3.68 -20.39
CA LEU A 57 0.91 -4.33 -19.19
C LEU A 57 0.85 -3.39 -17.98
N ILE A 58 1.95 -2.75 -17.62
CA ILE A 58 2.03 -1.89 -16.44
C ILE A 58 1.08 -0.70 -16.55
N PRO A 59 1.01 0.05 -17.66
CA PRO A 59 0.05 1.15 -17.79
C PRO A 59 -1.40 0.70 -17.72
N THR A 60 -1.73 -0.46 -18.32
CA THR A 60 -3.09 -1.01 -18.30
C THR A 60 -3.48 -1.52 -16.91
N ALA A 61 -2.57 -2.20 -16.21
CA ALA A 61 -2.78 -2.70 -14.84
C ALA A 61 -2.62 -1.63 -13.75
N ARG A 62 -2.29 -0.39 -14.09
CA ARG A 62 -1.96 0.69 -13.14
C ARG A 62 -3.01 0.87 -12.05
N ARG A 63 -4.29 0.77 -12.39
CA ARG A 63 -5.38 0.91 -11.42
C ARG A 63 -5.34 -0.18 -10.34
N ASP A 64 -5.19 -1.43 -10.75
CA ASP A 64 -5.16 -2.57 -9.83
C ASP A 64 -3.87 -2.56 -8.99
N ILE A 65 -2.75 -2.12 -9.56
CA ILE A 65 -1.47 -1.93 -8.85
C ILE A 65 -1.62 -0.84 -7.77
N LEU A 66 -2.28 0.29 -8.07
CA LEU A 66 -2.50 1.36 -7.09
C LEU A 66 -3.39 0.92 -5.93
N ILE A 67 -4.41 0.09 -6.19
CA ILE A 67 -5.21 -0.54 -5.13
C ILE A 67 -4.34 -1.44 -4.27
N GLY A 68 -3.43 -2.20 -4.89
CA GLY A 68 -2.44 -3.01 -4.19
C GLY A 68 -1.51 -2.19 -3.29
N VAL A 69 -1.00 -1.08 -3.79
CA VAL A 69 -0.16 -0.15 -3.01
C VAL A 69 -0.91 0.38 -1.78
N ASN A 70 -2.18 0.77 -1.94
CA ASN A 70 -3.00 1.23 -0.82
C ASN A 70 -3.15 0.14 0.26
N GLN A 71 -3.40 -1.09 -0.15
CA GLN A 71 -3.49 -2.23 0.77
C GLN A 71 -2.18 -2.46 1.52
N VAL A 72 -1.03 -2.32 0.86
CA VAL A 72 0.29 -2.45 1.48
C VAL A 72 0.56 -1.33 2.48
N ILE A 73 0.13 -0.10 2.20
CA ILE A 73 0.24 1.03 3.14
C ILE A 73 -0.51 0.72 4.43
N MET A 74 -1.75 0.22 4.35
CA MET A 74 -2.53 -0.20 5.52
C MET A 74 -1.82 -1.29 6.32
N GLN A 75 -1.24 -2.26 5.63
CA GLN A 75 -0.48 -3.34 6.24
C GLN A 75 0.78 -2.83 6.96
N CYS A 76 1.50 -1.89 6.35
CA CYS A 76 2.67 -1.25 6.97
C CYS A 76 2.29 -0.45 8.24
N LEU A 77 1.15 0.24 8.22
CA LEU A 77 0.67 0.97 9.40
C LEU A 77 0.36 0.01 10.56
N ALA A 78 -0.31 -1.11 10.28
CA ALA A 78 -0.58 -2.14 11.29
C ALA A 78 0.72 -2.70 11.88
N MET A 79 1.71 -2.99 11.03
CA MET A 79 3.02 -3.47 11.50
C MET A 79 3.82 -2.43 12.27
N ALA A 80 3.71 -1.15 11.93
CA ALA A 80 4.35 -0.06 12.67
C ALA A 80 3.81 0.03 14.12
N VAL A 81 2.52 -0.19 14.32
CA VAL A 81 1.92 -0.25 15.67
C VAL A 81 2.46 -1.45 16.45
N ILE A 82 2.53 -2.62 15.82
CA ILE A 82 3.08 -3.85 16.45
C ILE A 82 4.58 -3.66 16.79
N ALA A 83 5.35 -3.07 15.87
CA ALA A 83 6.77 -2.76 16.10
C ALA A 83 6.98 -1.83 17.29
N SER A 84 6.07 -0.88 17.52
CA SER A 84 6.09 0.01 18.67
C SER A 84 5.91 -0.74 19.99
N PHE A 85 5.15 -1.83 20.02
CA PHE A 85 5.04 -2.70 21.20
C PHE A 85 6.31 -3.50 21.50
N ILE A 86 7.17 -3.71 20.50
CA ILE A 86 8.43 -4.43 20.64
C ILE A 86 9.59 -3.52 21.04
N GLY A 87 9.33 -2.21 21.20
CA GLY A 87 10.30 -1.24 21.68
C GLY A 87 10.78 -0.22 20.64
N ALA A 88 10.14 -0.13 19.47
CA ALA A 88 10.35 0.97 18.55
C ALA A 88 9.81 2.27 19.18
N LYS A 89 10.62 3.33 19.17
CA LYS A 89 10.24 4.64 19.75
C LYS A 89 9.07 5.23 18.94
N GLY A 90 8.08 5.78 19.65
CA GLY A 90 6.94 6.44 19.01
C GLY A 90 5.68 6.43 19.87
N LEU A 91 4.55 6.81 19.27
CA LEU A 91 3.24 6.88 19.94
C LEU A 91 2.81 5.52 20.51
N GLY A 92 3.08 4.42 19.81
CA GLY A 92 2.77 3.08 20.27
C GLY A 92 3.56 2.65 21.51
N PHE A 93 4.82 3.07 21.63
CA PHE A 93 5.62 2.82 22.83
C PHE A 93 5.04 3.56 24.05
N ASN A 94 4.63 4.82 23.88
CA ASN A 94 3.97 5.59 24.91
C ASN A 94 2.62 4.96 25.32
N LEU A 95 1.88 4.43 24.34
CA LEU A 95 0.66 3.67 24.60
C LEU A 95 0.93 2.43 25.45
N LEU A 96 1.97 1.66 25.13
CA LEU A 96 2.37 0.50 25.91
C LEU A 96 2.75 0.87 27.34
N LEU A 97 3.50 1.96 27.54
CA LEU A 97 3.86 2.47 28.86
C LEU A 97 2.62 2.88 29.65
N ALA A 98 1.68 3.58 29.01
CA ALA A 98 0.42 4.00 29.65
C ALA A 98 -0.43 2.80 30.09
N LEU A 99 -0.48 1.74 29.27
CA LEU A 99 -1.16 0.48 29.59
C LEU A 99 -0.50 -0.24 30.77
N ASN A 100 0.84 -0.34 30.77
CA ASN A 100 1.59 -0.98 31.86
C ASN A 100 1.47 -0.21 33.19
N GLN A 101 1.29 1.12 33.12
CA GLN A 101 1.09 1.97 34.30
C GLN A 101 -0.41 2.05 34.72
N LEU A 102 -1.31 1.31 34.05
CA LEU A 102 -2.75 1.35 34.27
C LEU A 102 -3.38 2.75 34.17
N ARG A 103 -2.74 3.65 33.42
CA ARG A 103 -3.26 4.98 33.11
C ARG A 103 -4.24 4.92 31.94
N VAL A 104 -5.44 4.43 32.22
CA VAL A 104 -6.47 4.17 31.20
C VAL A 104 -6.80 5.41 30.38
N GLY A 105 -6.90 6.59 31.00
CA GLY A 105 -7.21 7.84 30.30
C GLY A 105 -6.17 8.21 29.23
N LEU A 106 -4.89 8.14 29.58
CA LEU A 106 -3.78 8.44 28.68
C LEU A 106 -3.64 7.37 27.57
N ALA A 107 -3.91 6.11 27.91
CA ALA A 107 -3.92 5.03 26.93
C ALA A 107 -5.04 5.19 25.90
N MET A 108 -6.23 5.60 26.32
CA MET A 108 -7.36 5.91 25.42
C MET A 108 -7.04 7.08 24.49
N GLU A 109 -6.47 8.17 25.01
CA GLU A 109 -6.08 9.35 24.24
C GLU A 109 -5.06 8.99 23.14
N LEU A 110 -4.00 8.28 23.50
CA LEU A 110 -2.97 7.84 22.56
C LEU A 110 -3.52 6.83 21.54
N GLY A 111 -4.40 5.93 21.95
CA GLY A 111 -5.06 4.98 21.07
C GLY A 111 -5.91 5.67 20.00
N ILE A 112 -6.73 6.62 20.40
CA ILE A 112 -7.55 7.43 19.48
C ILE A 112 -6.65 8.21 18.51
N CYS A 113 -5.55 8.78 18.99
CA CYS A 113 -4.60 9.53 18.18
C CYS A 113 -3.99 8.64 17.08
N ILE A 114 -3.58 7.42 17.42
CA ILE A 114 -3.03 6.44 16.47
C ILE A 114 -4.08 6.07 15.39
N VAL A 115 -5.32 5.81 15.80
CA VAL A 115 -6.41 5.47 14.88
C VAL A 115 -6.70 6.63 13.93
N LEU A 116 -6.76 7.86 14.43
CA LEU A 116 -6.99 9.05 13.60
C LEU A 116 -5.88 9.23 12.56
N ILE A 117 -4.63 9.09 12.95
CA ILE A 117 -3.49 9.15 12.03
C ILE A 117 -3.59 8.07 10.96
N ALA A 118 -3.92 6.84 11.34
CA ALA A 118 -4.08 5.73 10.40
C ALA A 118 -5.19 5.99 9.38
N VAL A 119 -6.36 6.47 9.84
CA VAL A 119 -7.49 6.82 8.96
C VAL A 119 -7.14 7.98 8.03
N LEU A 120 -6.44 9.01 8.52
CA LEU A 120 -6.00 10.13 7.68
C LEU A 120 -5.04 9.66 6.59
N LEU A 121 -4.05 8.84 6.91
CA LEU A 121 -3.11 8.30 5.94
C LEU A 121 -3.79 7.41 4.91
N ASP A 122 -4.75 6.58 5.32
CA ASP A 122 -5.57 5.77 4.41
C ASP A 122 -6.36 6.66 3.43
N LYS A 123 -7.08 7.66 3.93
CA LYS A 123 -7.84 8.59 3.09
C LYS A 123 -6.96 9.37 2.13
N LEU A 124 -5.79 9.84 2.57
CA LEU A 124 -4.83 10.53 1.71
C LEU A 124 -4.29 9.63 0.61
N SER A 125 -3.93 8.39 0.95
CA SER A 125 -3.45 7.40 -0.01
C SER A 125 -4.51 7.06 -1.06
N LEU A 126 -5.76 6.85 -0.63
CA LEU A 126 -6.89 6.57 -1.50
C LEU A 126 -7.23 7.76 -2.42
N ALA A 127 -7.22 8.98 -1.89
CA ALA A 127 -7.43 10.19 -2.67
C ALA A 127 -6.36 10.36 -3.75
N TRP A 128 -5.11 10.07 -3.42
CA TRP A 128 -4.01 10.13 -4.38
C TRP A 128 -4.13 9.06 -5.48
N ALA A 129 -4.48 7.83 -5.13
CA ALA A 129 -4.75 6.74 -6.06
C ALA A 129 -5.90 7.08 -7.01
N ASN A 130 -7.02 7.62 -6.50
CA ASN A 130 -8.18 7.99 -7.29
C ASN A 130 -7.90 9.16 -8.24
N LYS A 131 -7.12 10.16 -7.83
CA LYS A 131 -6.74 11.27 -8.70
C LYS A 131 -5.97 10.82 -9.94
N GLN A 132 -5.12 9.81 -9.80
CA GLN A 132 -4.39 9.24 -10.93
C GLN A 132 -5.30 8.40 -11.86
N THR A 133 -6.37 7.84 -11.34
CA THR A 133 -7.33 7.04 -12.12
C THR A 133 -8.31 7.93 -12.89
N ALA A 134 -8.74 9.06 -12.33
CA ALA A 134 -9.66 9.99 -12.97
C ALA A 134 -9.11 10.60 -14.26
N VAL A 135 -7.80 10.85 -14.34
CA VAL A 135 -7.14 11.40 -15.54
C VAL A 135 -7.19 10.42 -16.73
N SER A 136 -7.29 9.11 -16.48
CA SER A 136 -7.32 8.09 -17.55
C SER A 136 -8.68 7.97 -18.25
N TYR A 137 -9.77 8.35 -17.59
CA TYR A 137 -11.11 8.23 -18.18
C TYR A 137 -11.54 9.44 -19.03
N THR A 138 -10.92 10.60 -18.85
CA THR A 138 -11.32 11.82 -19.59
C THR A 138 -10.92 11.80 -21.06
N HIS A 139 -10.03 10.91 -21.48
CA HIS A 139 -9.60 10.80 -22.88
C HIS A 139 -10.35 9.72 -23.69
N LEU A 140 -11.22 8.92 -23.07
CA LEU A 140 -11.93 7.80 -23.74
C LEU A 140 -13.44 8.00 -23.89
N THR A 141 -14.01 9.06 -23.36
CA THR A 141 -15.40 9.42 -23.62
C THR A 141 -15.44 10.45 -24.75
N LEU A 142 -15.29 9.99 -25.97
CA LEU A 142 -15.86 10.70 -27.13
C LEU A 142 -17.39 10.67 -26.96
N PRO A 143 -18.07 11.84 -27.01
CA PRO A 143 -19.52 11.86 -26.99
C PRO A 143 -20.02 11.30 -28.33
N THR A 144 -20.48 10.07 -28.34
CA THR A 144 -21.37 9.60 -29.37
C THR A 144 -22.72 10.31 -29.18
N LYS A 145 -22.84 11.52 -29.71
CA LYS A 145 -24.11 12.12 -30.05
C LYS A 145 -24.43 11.73 -31.49
N ALA A 146 -25.32 10.84 -31.67
CA ALA A 146 -26.23 10.76 -32.81
C ALA A 146 -27.61 10.51 -32.27
#